data_e1b2a6ee983fdad9cb638b22fc1863bf
#
_entry.id   e1b2a6ee983fdad9cb638b22fc1863bf
#
_cell.length_a   1.000
_cell.length_b   1.000
_cell.length_c   1.000
_cell.angle_alpha   90.00
_cell.angle_beta   90.00
_cell.angle_gamma   90.00
#
_symmetry.space_group_name_H-M   'P 1'
#
loop_
_entity.id
_entity.type
_entity.pdbx_description
1 polymer ?
#
loop_
_entity_poly.entity_id
_entity_poly.type
_entity_poly.pdbx_seq_one_letter_code
_entity_poly.pdbx_strand_id
1 'polypeptide(L)'
;MIKIENLEVWGFRGAIRGMRNPMNSWDKIDTTFDEHGNVIKLGSNDGSLMLRLKVAGPDHRKYLRMIHIQCDVTAPLYWWKDYDTYKVSTVANSCSTMHKIHAYELNISMFSTEDLDEIGLNVLQTNIDYMNYYRDIYIASGLTDKTAWRRIIQMLPSSYNQKRTIDINYETLLNIFGARSNHKLYEFRDFCSFLKKELPYIAALFDGEVPYDGPEKDYGENI
;
A
#
# COMPACT_ATOMS: atom_id res chain seq x y z
N MET A 1 -9.63 -6.02 9.67
CA MET A 1 -9.37 -4.56 9.42
C MET A 1 -7.94 -4.39 8.90
N ILE A 2 -7.73 -3.58 7.83
CA ILE A 2 -6.37 -3.26 7.36
C ILE A 2 -5.76 -2.15 8.22
N LYS A 3 -4.45 -2.24 8.52
CA LYS A 3 -3.70 -1.21 9.25
C LYS A 3 -2.50 -0.79 8.40
N ILE A 4 -2.30 0.52 8.24
CA ILE A 4 -1.19 1.10 7.49
C ILE A 4 -0.40 2.01 8.43
N GLU A 5 0.92 1.83 8.50
CA GLU A 5 1.83 2.52 9.41
C GLU A 5 3.12 2.91 8.69
N ASN A 6 3.89 3.83 9.26
CA ASN A 6 5.22 4.21 8.78
C ASN A 6 5.24 4.59 7.30
N LEU A 7 4.26 5.41 6.88
CA LEU A 7 4.15 5.86 5.49
C LEU A 7 5.24 6.90 5.18
N GLU A 8 6.04 6.61 4.18
CA GLU A 8 7.07 7.48 3.64
C GLU A 8 6.86 7.68 2.14
N VAL A 9 7.22 8.85 1.62
CA VAL A 9 7.14 9.16 0.19
C VAL A 9 8.38 9.92 -0.25
N TRP A 10 8.92 9.59 -1.44
CA TRP A 10 10.09 10.28 -2.00
C TRP A 10 10.11 10.22 -3.53
N GLY A 11 11.09 10.93 -4.13
CA GLY A 11 11.35 10.90 -5.56
C GLY A 11 10.76 12.05 -6.36
N PHE A 12 9.95 12.93 -5.76
CA PHE A 12 9.32 14.05 -6.47
C PHE A 12 10.30 14.95 -7.17
N ARG A 13 11.43 15.35 -6.53
CA ARG A 13 12.45 16.21 -7.16
C ARG A 13 13.00 15.60 -8.46
N GLY A 14 13.32 14.30 -8.45
CA GLY A 14 13.78 13.57 -9.63
C GLY A 14 12.69 13.42 -10.69
N ALA A 15 11.46 13.13 -10.28
CA ALA A 15 10.31 12.97 -11.16
C ALA A 15 9.98 14.27 -11.91
N ILE A 16 9.91 15.41 -11.21
CA ILE A 16 9.64 16.73 -11.80
C ILE A 16 10.73 17.13 -12.77
N ARG A 17 12.02 16.98 -12.40
CA ARG A 17 13.13 17.20 -13.33
C ARG A 17 13.03 16.27 -14.55
N GLY A 18 12.74 14.99 -14.32
CA GLY A 18 12.68 13.98 -15.38
C GLY A 18 11.56 14.22 -16.39
N MET A 19 10.39 14.69 -15.97
CA MET A 19 9.30 14.99 -16.90
C MET A 19 9.57 16.21 -17.80
N ARG A 20 10.57 17.05 -17.45
CA ARG A 20 11.01 18.22 -18.23
C ARG A 20 12.09 17.89 -19.27
N ASN A 21 12.78 16.74 -19.14
CA ASN A 21 13.88 16.35 -20.01
C ASN A 21 13.53 16.32 -21.51
N PRO A 22 12.37 15.76 -21.94
CA PRO A 22 12.09 15.63 -23.38
C PRO A 22 12.06 16.96 -24.14
N MET A 23 11.74 18.05 -23.45
CA MET A 23 11.62 19.38 -24.03
C MET A 23 12.70 20.35 -23.53
N ASN A 24 13.71 19.87 -22.80
CA ASN A 24 14.75 20.68 -22.17
C ASN A 24 14.21 21.91 -21.43
N SER A 25 13.05 21.76 -20.74
CA SER A 25 12.30 22.88 -20.16
C SER A 25 12.50 23.02 -18.65
N TRP A 26 13.74 22.79 -18.17
CA TRP A 26 14.08 22.87 -16.74
C TRP A 26 13.94 24.27 -16.16
N ASP A 27 14.10 25.30 -17.01
CA ASP A 27 13.85 26.72 -16.68
C ASP A 27 12.40 26.99 -16.24
N LYS A 28 11.47 26.10 -16.57
CA LYS A 28 10.03 26.19 -16.21
C LYS A 28 9.67 25.44 -14.93
N ILE A 29 10.66 24.87 -14.22
CA ILE A 29 10.39 24.25 -12.91
C ILE A 29 10.04 25.37 -11.92
N ASP A 30 8.84 25.27 -11.34
CA ASP A 30 8.30 26.23 -10.37
C ASP A 30 7.94 25.58 -9.02
N THR A 31 8.26 24.29 -8.86
CA THR A 31 8.10 23.56 -7.59
C THR A 31 9.28 23.84 -6.67
N THR A 32 9.00 24.07 -5.38
CA THR A 32 10.01 24.23 -4.34
C THR A 32 10.15 22.99 -3.48
N PHE A 33 11.38 22.70 -3.06
CA PHE A 33 11.73 21.51 -2.30
C PHE A 33 12.54 21.88 -1.06
N ASP A 34 12.40 21.05 -0.02
CA ASP A 34 13.30 21.08 1.13
C ASP A 34 14.69 20.49 0.78
N GLU A 35 15.59 20.47 1.76
CA GLU A 35 16.94 19.90 1.61
C GLU A 35 16.93 18.41 1.30
N HIS A 36 15.91 17.68 1.77
CA HIS A 36 15.73 16.24 1.54
C HIS A 36 15.05 15.91 0.20
N GLY A 37 14.51 16.91 -0.51
CA GLY A 37 13.85 16.74 -1.81
C GLY A 37 12.35 16.51 -1.70
N ASN A 38 11.76 16.71 -0.53
CA ASN A 38 10.32 16.71 -0.36
C ASN A 38 9.73 18.01 -0.91
N VAL A 39 8.52 17.93 -1.45
CA VAL A 39 7.82 19.10 -1.99
C VAL A 39 7.35 19.99 -0.83
N ILE A 40 7.86 21.24 -0.80
CA ILE A 40 7.32 22.31 0.07
C ILE A 40 6.09 22.91 -0.59
N LYS A 41 6.18 23.21 -1.89
CA LYS A 41 5.08 23.77 -2.67
C LYS A 41 5.17 23.28 -4.11
N LEU A 42 4.13 22.65 -4.61
CA LEU A 42 4.03 22.27 -6.01
C LEU A 42 3.67 23.49 -6.87
N GLY A 43 4.48 23.76 -7.88
CA GLY A 43 4.24 24.85 -8.82
C GLY A 43 3.12 24.54 -9.81
N SER A 44 2.43 25.57 -10.27
CA SER A 44 1.31 25.43 -11.20
C SER A 44 1.74 24.86 -12.58
N ASN A 45 2.93 25.24 -13.05
CA ASN A 45 3.48 24.74 -14.32
C ASN A 45 3.82 23.25 -14.22
N ASP A 46 4.40 22.82 -13.10
CA ASP A 46 4.75 21.44 -12.86
C ASP A 46 3.50 20.58 -12.63
N GLY A 47 2.54 21.03 -11.81
CA GLY A 47 1.27 20.37 -11.59
C GLY A 47 0.46 20.17 -12.88
N SER A 48 0.37 21.21 -13.71
CA SER A 48 -0.29 21.13 -15.03
C SER A 48 0.42 20.16 -15.96
N LEU A 49 1.75 20.12 -15.95
CA LEU A 49 2.52 19.18 -16.76
C LEU A 49 2.32 17.74 -16.25
N MET A 50 2.36 17.52 -14.95
CA MET A 50 2.10 16.21 -14.33
C MET A 50 0.77 15.65 -14.82
N LEU A 51 -0.31 16.42 -14.74
CA LEU A 51 -1.63 15.98 -15.19
C LEU A 51 -1.67 15.69 -16.69
N ARG A 52 -1.14 16.59 -17.53
CA ARG A 52 -1.11 16.37 -18.99
C ARG A 52 -0.37 15.10 -19.38
N LEU A 53 0.80 14.85 -18.76
CA LEU A 53 1.58 13.63 -19.02
C LEU A 53 0.87 12.37 -18.50
N LYS A 54 0.17 12.45 -17.36
CA LYS A 54 -0.65 11.35 -16.84
C LYS A 54 -1.75 10.97 -17.82
N VAL A 55 -2.48 11.96 -18.35
CA VAL A 55 -3.59 11.75 -19.29
C VAL A 55 -3.09 11.27 -20.66
N ALA A 56 -1.91 11.71 -21.09
CA ALA A 56 -1.32 11.31 -22.36
C ALA A 56 -0.93 9.82 -22.44
N GLY A 57 -0.97 9.09 -21.33
CA GLY A 57 -0.84 7.64 -21.31
C GLY A 57 0.51 7.11 -20.81
N PRO A 58 0.68 5.77 -20.80
CA PRO A 58 1.81 5.10 -20.14
C PRO A 58 3.19 5.54 -20.61
N ASP A 59 3.35 5.88 -21.89
CA ASP A 59 4.63 6.29 -22.48
C ASP A 59 5.07 7.68 -22.01
N HIS A 60 4.12 8.51 -21.59
CA HIS A 60 4.35 9.88 -21.17
C HIS A 60 4.41 10.05 -19.65
N ARG A 61 3.70 9.21 -18.89
CA ARG A 61 3.61 9.32 -17.42
C ARG A 61 4.74 8.61 -16.65
N LYS A 62 5.90 8.38 -17.29
CA LYS A 62 7.05 7.68 -16.70
C LYS A 62 7.56 8.33 -15.41
N TYR A 63 7.35 9.63 -15.23
CA TYR A 63 7.72 10.35 -14.01
C TYR A 63 7.05 9.75 -12.76
N LEU A 64 5.83 9.19 -12.88
CA LEU A 64 5.12 8.53 -11.78
C LEU A 64 5.86 7.29 -11.25
N ARG A 65 6.68 6.65 -12.10
CA ARG A 65 7.52 5.50 -11.69
C ARG A 65 8.71 5.90 -10.83
N MET A 66 9.02 7.19 -10.78
CA MET A 66 10.12 7.74 -9.99
C MET A 66 9.67 8.21 -8.60
N ILE A 67 8.36 8.27 -8.37
CA ILE A 67 7.79 8.62 -7.07
C ILE A 67 7.39 7.33 -6.38
N HIS A 68 8.03 7.05 -5.24
CA HIS A 68 7.85 5.83 -4.46
C HIS A 68 7.23 6.12 -3.11
N ILE A 69 6.53 5.13 -2.59
CA ILE A 69 6.13 5.06 -1.18
C ILE A 69 6.65 3.78 -0.56
N GLN A 70 6.96 3.85 0.73
CA GLN A 70 7.11 2.69 1.59
C GLN A 70 6.13 2.80 2.75
N CYS A 71 5.55 1.69 3.16
CA CYS A 71 4.75 1.62 4.38
C CYS A 71 4.68 0.18 4.89
N ASP A 72 4.33 0.08 6.17
CA ASP A 72 3.98 -1.19 6.78
C ASP A 72 2.48 -1.41 6.66
N VAL A 73 2.08 -2.53 6.10
CA VAL A 73 0.67 -2.92 5.97
C VAL A 73 0.43 -4.22 6.74
N THR A 74 -0.53 -4.21 7.65
CA THR A 74 -1.05 -5.42 8.32
C THR A 74 -2.43 -5.71 7.72
N ALA A 75 -2.56 -6.87 7.08
CA ALA A 75 -3.76 -7.27 6.37
C ALA A 75 -3.91 -8.80 6.36
N PRO A 76 -5.13 -9.34 6.14
CA PRO A 76 -5.35 -10.77 6.09
C PRO A 76 -4.68 -11.42 4.87
N LEU A 77 -4.30 -12.70 4.99
CA LEU A 77 -3.64 -13.45 3.91
C LEU A 77 -4.47 -13.47 2.62
N TYR A 78 -5.81 -13.48 2.71
CA TYR A 78 -6.66 -13.42 1.52
C TYR A 78 -6.52 -12.09 0.76
N TRP A 79 -6.30 -10.96 1.45
CA TRP A 79 -6.00 -9.67 0.84
C TRP A 79 -4.62 -9.66 0.20
N TRP A 80 -3.61 -10.20 0.89
CA TRP A 80 -2.24 -10.32 0.37
C TRP A 80 -2.17 -11.17 -0.89
N LYS A 81 -2.95 -12.25 -0.96
CA LYS A 81 -3.03 -13.11 -2.14
C LYS A 81 -3.47 -12.32 -3.38
N ASP A 82 -4.39 -11.38 -3.22
CA ASP A 82 -4.86 -10.52 -4.30
C ASP A 82 -3.87 -9.36 -4.57
N TYR A 83 -3.30 -8.75 -3.52
CA TYR A 83 -2.25 -7.74 -3.65
C TYR A 83 -1.02 -8.28 -4.39
N ASP A 84 -0.61 -9.51 -4.16
CA ASP A 84 0.55 -10.15 -4.80
C ASP A 84 0.39 -10.34 -6.32
N THR A 85 -0.77 -10.04 -6.90
CA THR A 85 -0.98 -9.98 -8.35
C THR A 85 -0.35 -8.74 -9.00
N TYR A 86 -0.12 -7.68 -8.22
CA TYR A 86 0.59 -6.46 -8.65
C TYR A 86 2.10 -6.66 -8.53
N LYS A 87 2.73 -7.19 -9.59
CA LYS A 87 4.16 -7.57 -9.56
C LYS A 87 5.11 -6.53 -10.14
N VAL A 88 4.58 -5.56 -10.86
CA VAL A 88 5.41 -4.53 -11.52
C VAL A 88 5.64 -3.39 -10.55
N SER A 89 6.92 -3.13 -10.24
CA SER A 89 7.34 -2.05 -9.32
C SER A 89 6.71 -2.13 -7.94
N THR A 90 6.56 -3.34 -7.43
CA THR A 90 6.19 -3.62 -6.05
C THR A 90 7.20 -4.54 -5.41
N VAL A 91 7.58 -4.25 -4.19
CA VAL A 91 8.37 -5.14 -3.33
C VAL A 91 7.62 -5.31 -2.02
N ALA A 92 7.58 -6.52 -1.49
CA ALA A 92 7.00 -6.78 -0.18
C ALA A 92 7.93 -7.67 0.65
N ASN A 93 8.26 -7.22 1.86
CA ASN A 93 9.00 -8.00 2.84
C ASN A 93 8.10 -8.33 4.02
N SER A 94 7.79 -9.62 4.20
CA SER A 94 6.77 -10.09 5.14
C SER A 94 7.32 -10.60 6.46
N CYS A 95 6.58 -10.39 7.55
CA CYS A 95 6.76 -11.17 8.77
C CYS A 95 6.52 -12.65 8.46
N SER A 96 7.54 -13.49 8.69
CA SER A 96 7.48 -14.88 8.27
C SER A 96 6.57 -15.71 9.18
N THR A 97 5.46 -16.20 8.64
CA THR A 97 4.64 -17.22 9.30
C THR A 97 5.39 -18.54 9.45
N MET A 98 6.24 -18.89 8.46
CA MET A 98 7.00 -20.13 8.47
C MET A 98 8.05 -20.21 9.59
N HIS A 99 8.69 -19.06 9.92
CA HIS A 99 9.77 -19.04 10.91
C HIS A 99 9.33 -18.56 12.30
N LYS A 100 8.22 -17.83 12.39
CA LYS A 100 7.86 -17.11 13.63
C LYS A 100 6.43 -17.31 14.12
N ILE A 101 5.62 -18.12 13.43
CA ILE A 101 4.22 -18.37 13.84
C ILE A 101 4.11 -18.91 15.27
N HIS A 102 5.12 -19.66 15.73
CA HIS A 102 5.18 -20.24 17.06
C HIS A 102 5.69 -19.29 18.15
N ALA A 103 6.23 -18.11 17.77
CA ALA A 103 6.90 -17.20 18.72
C ALA A 103 5.94 -16.61 19.75
N TYR A 104 4.66 -16.50 19.41
CA TYR A 104 3.61 -15.99 20.28
C TYR A 104 2.44 -16.97 20.31
N GLU A 105 1.70 -16.95 21.41
CA GLU A 105 0.40 -17.62 21.48
C GLU A 105 -0.58 -16.93 20.54
N LEU A 106 -1.24 -17.71 19.70
CA LEU A 106 -2.23 -17.19 18.77
C LEU A 106 -3.51 -16.83 19.54
N ASN A 107 -4.10 -15.70 19.19
CA ASN A 107 -5.37 -15.24 19.74
C ASN A 107 -6.24 -14.60 18.63
N ILE A 108 -7.51 -14.41 18.93
CA ILE A 108 -8.51 -13.99 17.95
C ILE A 108 -8.20 -12.61 17.32
N SER A 109 -7.53 -11.71 18.06
CA SER A 109 -7.17 -10.37 17.54
C SER A 109 -6.13 -10.40 16.42
N MET A 110 -5.47 -11.54 16.20
CA MET A 110 -4.54 -11.75 15.10
C MET A 110 -5.23 -12.07 13.76
N PHE A 111 -6.57 -12.11 13.75
CA PHE A 111 -7.37 -12.51 12.59
C PHE A 111 -8.40 -11.43 12.26
N SER A 112 -8.73 -11.32 10.98
CA SER A 112 -9.86 -10.52 10.52
C SER A 112 -11.15 -11.29 10.76
N THR A 113 -12.07 -10.70 11.53
CA THR A 113 -13.27 -11.36 12.04
C THR A 113 -14.53 -10.51 11.90
N GLU A 114 -14.43 -9.37 11.21
CA GLU A 114 -15.43 -8.30 11.21
C GLU A 114 -16.83 -8.77 10.74
N ASP A 115 -16.88 -9.76 9.83
CA ASP A 115 -18.12 -10.29 9.28
C ASP A 115 -18.45 -11.73 9.77
N LEU A 116 -17.72 -12.22 10.78
CA LEU A 116 -18.00 -13.55 11.35
C LEU A 116 -19.16 -13.46 12.35
N ASP A 117 -20.13 -14.36 12.18
CA ASP A 117 -21.16 -14.62 13.17
C ASP A 117 -20.61 -15.45 14.36
N GLU A 118 -21.47 -15.72 15.34
CA GLU A 118 -21.09 -16.51 16.52
C GLU A 118 -20.58 -17.92 16.17
N ILE A 119 -21.14 -18.55 15.16
CA ILE A 119 -20.69 -19.88 14.69
C ILE A 119 -19.29 -19.77 14.10
N GLY A 120 -19.06 -18.79 13.24
CA GLY A 120 -17.75 -18.53 12.61
C GLY A 120 -16.68 -18.22 13.65
N LEU A 121 -16.99 -17.40 14.66
CA LEU A 121 -16.10 -17.08 15.77
C LEU A 121 -15.73 -18.33 16.59
N ASN A 122 -16.69 -19.20 16.90
CA ASN A 122 -16.45 -20.45 17.63
C ASN A 122 -15.57 -21.43 16.82
N VAL A 123 -15.79 -21.54 15.51
CA VAL A 123 -14.95 -22.36 14.62
C VAL A 123 -13.52 -21.81 14.58
N LEU A 124 -13.37 -20.50 14.45
CA LEU A 124 -12.05 -19.86 14.46
C LEU A 124 -11.34 -20.07 15.79
N GLN A 125 -12.03 -19.91 16.93
CA GLN A 125 -11.45 -20.14 18.25
C GLN A 125 -10.99 -21.58 18.41
N THR A 126 -11.81 -22.57 18.02
CA THR A 126 -11.42 -23.98 18.05
C THR A 126 -10.16 -24.26 17.21
N ASN A 127 -10.04 -23.58 16.06
CA ASN A 127 -8.85 -23.68 15.23
C ASN A 127 -7.61 -23.03 15.88
N ILE A 128 -7.78 -21.90 16.55
CA ILE A 128 -6.73 -21.23 17.32
C ILE A 128 -6.25 -22.14 18.45
N ASP A 129 -7.15 -22.76 19.20
CA ASP A 129 -6.83 -23.68 20.29
C ASP A 129 -6.05 -24.90 19.76
N TYR A 130 -6.47 -25.44 18.61
CA TYR A 130 -5.75 -26.52 17.93
C TYR A 130 -4.32 -26.09 17.55
N MET A 131 -4.15 -24.90 16.96
CA MET A 131 -2.82 -24.40 16.58
C MET A 131 -1.94 -24.16 17.80
N ASN A 132 -2.48 -23.59 18.89
CA ASN A 132 -1.74 -23.37 20.14
C ASN A 132 -1.32 -24.68 20.79
N TYR A 133 -2.17 -25.70 20.79
CA TYR A 133 -1.82 -27.04 21.29
C TYR A 133 -0.59 -27.61 20.56
N TYR A 134 -0.54 -27.52 19.23
CA TYR A 134 0.63 -27.99 18.47
C TYR A 134 1.82 -27.04 18.54
N ARG A 135 1.60 -25.75 18.79
CA ARG A 135 2.65 -24.80 19.09
C ARG A 135 3.40 -25.21 20.37
N ASP A 136 2.67 -25.56 21.41
CA ASP A 136 3.28 -25.96 22.69
C ASP A 136 4.06 -27.27 22.55
N ILE A 137 3.56 -28.24 21.81
CA ILE A 137 4.30 -29.47 21.47
C ILE A 137 5.60 -29.13 20.70
N TYR A 138 5.51 -28.25 19.72
CA TYR A 138 6.68 -27.83 18.92
C TYR A 138 7.73 -27.13 19.78
N ILE A 139 7.32 -26.24 20.68
CA ILE A 139 8.21 -25.56 21.64
C ILE A 139 8.81 -26.57 22.62
N ALA A 140 8.02 -27.46 23.21
CA ALA A 140 8.46 -28.47 24.16
C ALA A 140 9.48 -29.46 23.53
N SER A 141 9.41 -29.68 22.23
CA SER A 141 10.39 -30.48 21.49
C SER A 141 11.73 -29.77 21.23
N GLY A 142 11.91 -28.53 21.71
CA GLY A 142 13.06 -27.71 21.34
C GLY A 142 13.06 -27.29 19.86
N LEU A 143 11.89 -27.10 19.27
CA LEU A 143 11.65 -26.70 17.87
C LEU A 143 12.09 -27.78 16.85
N THR A 144 12.08 -29.04 17.23
CA THR A 144 12.52 -30.15 16.38
C THR A 144 11.37 -30.95 15.76
N ASP A 145 10.18 -30.96 16.40
CA ASP A 145 8.99 -31.66 15.90
C ASP A 145 8.40 -30.94 14.67
N LYS A 146 8.91 -31.29 13.47
CA LYS A 146 8.43 -30.73 12.20
C LYS A 146 6.99 -31.11 11.89
N THR A 147 6.46 -32.19 12.48
CA THR A 147 5.05 -32.59 12.29
C THR A 147 4.13 -31.64 13.03
N ALA A 148 4.43 -31.33 14.31
CA ALA A 148 3.68 -30.35 15.08
C ALA A 148 3.71 -28.98 14.39
N TRP A 149 4.90 -28.51 13.95
CA TRP A 149 5.04 -27.27 13.20
C TRP A 149 4.17 -27.25 11.92
N ARG A 150 4.19 -28.32 11.10
CA ARG A 150 3.41 -28.40 9.86
C ARG A 150 1.90 -28.33 10.12
N ARG A 151 1.42 -28.90 11.23
CA ARG A 151 -0.01 -28.82 11.61
C ARG A 151 -0.44 -27.38 11.85
N ILE A 152 0.39 -26.55 12.49
CA ILE A 152 0.10 -25.12 12.68
C ILE A 152 -0.01 -24.45 11.30
N ILE A 153 0.96 -24.65 10.41
CA ILE A 153 0.98 -24.03 9.08
C ILE A 153 -0.23 -24.46 8.22
N GLN A 154 -0.59 -25.75 8.26
CA GLN A 154 -1.71 -26.28 7.47
C GLN A 154 -3.08 -25.78 7.97
N MET A 155 -3.20 -25.44 9.24
CA MET A 155 -4.44 -24.96 9.87
C MET A 155 -4.53 -23.43 9.91
N LEU A 156 -3.47 -22.70 9.52
CA LEU A 156 -3.49 -21.24 9.52
C LEU A 156 -4.52 -20.71 8.51
N PRO A 157 -5.62 -20.07 8.97
CA PRO A 157 -6.66 -19.61 8.07
C PRO A 157 -6.22 -18.35 7.32
N SER A 158 -6.85 -18.12 6.17
CA SER A 158 -6.55 -16.96 5.32
C SER A 158 -6.94 -15.61 5.93
N SER A 159 -7.72 -15.61 7.00
CA SER A 159 -8.04 -14.43 7.81
C SER A 159 -6.91 -13.98 8.74
N TYR A 160 -5.81 -14.74 8.85
CA TYR A 160 -4.65 -14.34 9.65
C TYR A 160 -4.04 -13.03 9.11
N ASN A 161 -3.88 -12.04 9.98
CA ASN A 161 -3.33 -10.73 9.65
C ASN A 161 -1.81 -10.75 9.65
N GLN A 162 -1.22 -10.71 8.47
CA GLN A 162 0.23 -10.66 8.28
C GLN A 162 0.70 -9.24 8.03
N LYS A 163 1.74 -8.82 8.76
CA LYS A 163 2.42 -7.55 8.50
C LYS A 163 3.46 -7.71 7.40
N ARG A 164 3.46 -6.77 6.45
CA ARG A 164 4.51 -6.63 5.43
C ARG A 164 4.91 -5.17 5.28
N THR A 165 6.21 -4.92 5.09
CA THR A 165 6.69 -3.65 4.56
C THR A 165 6.64 -3.71 3.04
N ILE A 166 6.00 -2.75 2.41
CA ILE A 166 5.88 -2.68 0.94
C ILE A 166 6.58 -1.46 0.40
N ASP A 167 7.11 -1.58 -0.83
CA ASP A 167 7.55 -0.47 -1.68
C ASP A 167 6.74 -0.52 -2.96
N ILE A 168 6.21 0.63 -3.39
CA ILE A 168 5.39 0.76 -4.60
C ILE A 168 5.49 2.16 -5.16
N ASN A 169 5.43 2.32 -6.49
CA ASN A 169 5.44 3.63 -7.12
C ASN A 169 4.03 4.17 -7.43
N TYR A 170 3.97 5.48 -7.70
CA TYR A 170 2.70 6.17 -7.97
C TYR A 170 1.97 5.64 -9.23
N GLU A 171 2.67 5.17 -10.26
CA GLU A 171 1.99 4.61 -11.43
C GLU A 171 1.22 3.33 -11.08
N THR A 172 1.85 2.43 -10.31
CA THR A 172 1.21 1.19 -9.87
C THR A 172 0.07 1.48 -8.87
N LEU A 173 0.24 2.49 -8.00
CA LEU A 173 -0.84 2.94 -7.12
C LEU A 173 -2.06 3.45 -7.89
N LEU A 174 -1.86 4.27 -8.93
CA LEU A 174 -2.97 4.74 -9.77
C LEU A 174 -3.71 3.58 -10.45
N ASN A 175 -2.98 2.54 -10.87
CA ASN A 175 -3.59 1.33 -11.42
C ASN A 175 -4.38 0.55 -10.35
N ILE A 176 -3.86 0.44 -9.12
CA ILE A 176 -4.57 -0.17 -7.98
C ILE A 176 -5.84 0.62 -7.69
N PHE A 177 -5.78 1.95 -7.60
CA PHE A 177 -6.95 2.77 -7.33
C PHE A 177 -8.04 2.60 -8.40
N GLY A 178 -7.67 2.56 -9.68
CA GLY A 178 -8.61 2.29 -10.77
C GLY A 178 -9.32 0.94 -10.66
N ALA A 179 -8.60 -0.09 -10.22
CA ALA A 179 -9.12 -1.44 -10.13
C ALA A 179 -9.79 -1.78 -8.79
N ARG A 180 -9.40 -1.11 -7.68
CA ARG A 180 -9.69 -1.54 -6.32
C ARG A 180 -10.47 -0.55 -5.46
N SER A 181 -10.64 0.70 -5.87
CA SER A 181 -11.39 1.69 -5.09
C SER A 181 -12.85 1.28 -4.82
N ASN A 182 -13.44 0.45 -5.70
CA ASN A 182 -14.79 -0.11 -5.55
C ASN A 182 -14.78 -1.64 -5.42
N HIS A 183 -13.70 -2.22 -4.89
CA HIS A 183 -13.54 -3.66 -4.76
C HIS A 183 -14.52 -4.26 -3.74
N LYS A 184 -14.85 -5.57 -3.90
CA LYS A 184 -15.73 -6.30 -2.96
C LYS A 184 -15.13 -6.37 -1.56
N LEU A 185 -13.80 -6.61 -1.47
CA LEU A 185 -13.09 -6.56 -0.20
C LEU A 185 -12.94 -5.11 0.24
N TYR A 186 -13.53 -4.78 1.39
CA TYR A 186 -13.48 -3.41 1.93
C TYR A 186 -12.05 -3.02 2.35
N GLU A 187 -11.19 -3.97 2.67
CA GLU A 187 -9.78 -3.71 2.97
C GLU A 187 -9.06 -3.03 1.80
N PHE A 188 -9.43 -3.34 0.53
CA PHE A 188 -8.90 -2.60 -0.61
C PHE A 188 -9.45 -1.19 -0.71
N ARG A 189 -10.74 -1.01 -0.40
CA ARG A 189 -11.34 0.34 -0.38
C ARG A 189 -10.69 1.20 0.70
N ASP A 190 -10.47 0.64 1.89
CA ASP A 190 -9.81 1.31 3.00
C ASP A 190 -8.35 1.64 2.66
N PHE A 191 -7.61 0.70 2.05
CA PHE A 191 -6.25 0.93 1.54
C PHE A 191 -6.20 2.08 0.55
N CYS A 192 -7.07 2.07 -0.45
CA CYS A 192 -7.13 3.12 -1.46
C CYS A 192 -7.52 4.47 -0.85
N SER A 193 -8.53 4.48 0.03
CA SER A 193 -9.01 5.70 0.69
C SER A 193 -7.94 6.33 1.58
N PHE A 194 -7.26 5.50 2.39
CA PHE A 194 -6.16 5.97 3.25
C PHE A 194 -5.03 6.58 2.41
N LEU A 195 -4.54 5.87 1.40
CA LEU A 195 -3.42 6.38 0.60
C LEU A 195 -3.79 7.61 -0.23
N LYS A 196 -5.01 7.70 -0.74
CA LYS A 196 -5.48 8.92 -1.42
C LYS A 196 -5.49 10.13 -0.50
N LYS A 197 -5.83 9.93 0.78
CA LYS A 197 -5.86 10.99 1.78
C LYS A 197 -4.47 11.42 2.24
N GLU A 198 -3.58 10.46 2.47
CA GLU A 198 -2.30 10.73 3.12
C GLU A 198 -1.17 11.06 2.13
N LEU A 199 -1.26 10.60 0.88
CA LEU A 199 -0.18 10.82 -0.10
C LEU A 199 -0.35 12.14 -0.85
N PRO A 200 0.72 12.92 -0.99
CA PRO A 200 0.66 14.20 -1.68
C PRO A 200 0.29 14.01 -3.16
N TYR A 201 -0.65 14.81 -3.64
CA TYR A 201 -1.09 14.92 -5.04
C TYR A 201 -1.68 13.65 -5.68
N ILE A 202 -1.68 12.48 -5.01
CA ILE A 202 -2.12 11.23 -5.64
C ILE A 202 -3.62 11.23 -5.94
N ALA A 203 -4.44 11.80 -5.05
CA ALA A 203 -5.89 11.95 -5.24
C ALA A 203 -6.17 12.85 -6.45
N ALA A 204 -5.58 14.04 -6.49
CA ALA A 204 -5.72 14.99 -7.58
C ALA A 204 -5.30 14.38 -8.93
N LEU A 205 -4.18 13.67 -8.96
CA LEU A 205 -3.74 12.94 -10.15
C LEU A 205 -4.71 11.82 -10.54
N PHE A 206 -5.28 11.10 -9.58
CA PHE A 206 -6.26 10.05 -9.86
C PHE A 206 -7.56 10.61 -10.43
N ASP A 207 -8.10 11.63 -9.79
CA ASP A 207 -9.38 12.27 -10.15
C ASP A 207 -9.26 13.13 -11.42
N GLY A 208 -8.04 13.39 -11.90
CA GLY A 208 -7.79 14.18 -13.11
C GLY A 208 -7.75 15.69 -12.87
N GLU A 209 -7.59 16.08 -11.62
CA GLU A 209 -7.42 17.47 -11.21
C GLU A 209 -5.97 17.92 -11.38
N VAL A 210 -5.73 19.25 -11.43
CA VAL A 210 -4.38 19.78 -11.44
C VAL A 210 -3.85 19.77 -10.00
N PRO A 211 -2.84 18.95 -9.66
CA PRO A 211 -2.25 18.97 -8.34
C PRO A 211 -1.49 20.29 -8.16
N TYR A 212 -1.99 21.18 -7.31
CA TYR A 212 -1.46 22.52 -7.13
C TYR A 212 -1.75 23.06 -5.72
N ASP A 213 -0.70 23.57 -5.05
CA ASP A 213 -0.76 24.10 -3.68
C ASP A 213 -0.81 25.64 -3.63
N GLY A 214 -1.01 26.32 -4.75
CA GLY A 214 -1.07 27.78 -4.79
C GLY A 214 -2.43 28.31 -4.39
N PRO A 215 -2.57 29.65 -4.23
CA PRO A 215 -3.87 30.27 -4.03
C PRO A 215 -4.79 29.92 -5.20
N GLU A 216 -6.06 29.62 -4.91
CA GLU A 216 -7.07 29.36 -5.94
C GLU A 216 -6.93 30.42 -7.04
N LYS A 217 -6.66 29.96 -8.26
CA LYS A 217 -6.76 30.86 -9.41
C LYS A 217 -8.23 31.20 -9.54
N ASP A 218 -8.55 32.45 -9.30
CA ASP A 218 -9.79 33.05 -9.75
C ASP A 218 -9.85 32.84 -11.29
N TYR A 219 -10.48 31.77 -11.72
CA TYR A 219 -10.87 31.60 -13.11
C TYR A 219 -12.04 32.58 -13.33
N GLY A 220 -11.70 33.87 -13.33
CA GLY A 220 -12.64 34.90 -13.78
C GLY A 220 -13.30 34.40 -15.05
N GLU A 221 -14.60 34.25 -14.97
CA GLU A 221 -15.46 33.97 -16.10
C GLU A 221 -15.03 34.83 -17.30
N ASN A 222 -14.36 34.20 -18.26
CA ASN A 222 -14.22 34.73 -19.60
C ASN A 222 -14.60 33.64 -20.59
N ILE A 223 -15.79 33.76 -21.03
CA ILE A 223 -16.55 33.29 -22.17
C ILE A 223 -15.67 32.92 -23.37
#